data_8338fc814c823347900cb5bcbd257f4f
#
_entry.id   8338fc814c823347900cb5bcbd257f4f
#
_cell.length_a   1.000
_cell.length_b   1.000
_cell.length_c   1.000
_cell.angle_alpha   90.00
_cell.angle_beta   90.00
_cell.angle_gamma   90.00
#
_symmetry.space_group_name_H-M   'P 1'
#
loop_
_entity.id
_entity.type
_entity.pdbx_description
1 polymer ?
#
loop_
_entity_poly.entity_id
_entity_poly.type
_entity_poly.pdbx_seq_one_letter_code
_entity_poly.pdbx_strand_id
1 'polypeptide(L)'
;PAQQEEIKALQAQHPDASVMLIAEKGTMGVGSSRMSGVNNVALWTGKQASPYVPFVNIAPIVAGTNGISPIFLTTVDVTGGIGIDLQNWVKKVDENGNPVRNENGDIILEEKYSVATGTVLTINTKEKKLYNGETELKDISKSFTPQKLEFIRAGGSYAIVFGKKIQTFAAKTLGITAPT
;
A
#
# COMPACT_ATOMS: atom_id res chain seq x y z
N PRO A 1 6.33 -20.92 1.30
CA PRO A 1 7.55 -21.47 1.90
C PRO A 1 8.76 -20.58 1.66
N ALA A 2 9.48 -20.67 0.50
CA ALA A 2 10.73 -19.88 0.32
C ALA A 2 10.51 -18.35 0.44
N GLN A 3 9.48 -17.82 -0.17
CA GLN A 3 9.15 -16.37 -0.10
C GLN A 3 8.78 -15.91 1.33
N GLN A 4 8.14 -16.77 2.13
CA GLN A 4 7.84 -16.43 3.51
C GLN A 4 9.11 -16.37 4.37
N GLU A 5 10.06 -17.25 4.14
CA GLU A 5 11.36 -17.22 4.83
C GLU A 5 12.17 -15.99 4.42
N GLU A 6 12.12 -15.58 3.15
CA GLU A 6 12.74 -14.35 2.69
C GLU A 6 12.14 -13.11 3.38
N ILE A 7 10.79 -13.01 3.46
CA ILE A 7 10.11 -11.93 4.17
C ILE A 7 10.52 -11.89 5.64
N LYS A 8 10.57 -13.03 6.32
CA LYS A 8 11.01 -13.10 7.72
C LYS A 8 12.47 -12.67 7.90
N ALA A 9 13.34 -13.07 6.97
CA ALA A 9 14.75 -12.66 7.00
C ALA A 9 14.89 -11.14 6.85
N LEU A 10 14.15 -10.52 5.92
CA LEU A 10 14.12 -9.06 5.75
C LEU A 10 13.57 -8.35 7.00
N GLN A 11 12.50 -8.87 7.61
CA GLN A 11 11.94 -8.31 8.86
C GLN A 11 12.93 -8.41 10.02
N ALA A 12 13.73 -9.48 10.08
CA ALA A 12 14.76 -9.63 11.11
C ALA A 12 15.92 -8.65 10.93
N GLN A 13 16.29 -8.34 9.67
CA GLN A 13 17.31 -7.34 9.34
C GLN A 13 16.85 -5.90 9.62
N HIS A 14 15.54 -5.63 9.48
CA HIS A 14 14.96 -4.30 9.62
C HIS A 14 13.76 -4.33 10.58
N PRO A 15 13.99 -4.51 11.90
CA PRO A 15 12.93 -4.73 12.88
C PRO A 15 11.94 -3.56 13.02
N ASP A 16 12.36 -2.35 12.70
CA ASP A 16 11.54 -1.13 12.76
C ASP A 16 10.83 -0.81 11.44
N ALA A 17 11.12 -1.56 10.36
CA ALA A 17 10.50 -1.37 9.06
C ALA A 17 9.29 -2.30 8.87
N SER A 18 8.35 -1.85 8.04
CA SER A 18 7.25 -2.68 7.53
C SER A 18 7.62 -3.19 6.13
N VAL A 19 7.15 -4.40 5.80
CA VAL A 19 7.37 -4.95 4.46
C VAL A 19 6.35 -4.36 3.49
N MET A 20 6.83 -3.83 2.38
CA MET A 20 6.02 -3.41 1.25
C MET A 20 6.18 -4.42 0.10
N LEU A 21 5.08 -4.89 -0.45
CA LEU A 21 5.10 -5.73 -1.66
C LEU A 21 4.95 -4.87 -2.90
N ILE A 22 5.90 -5.01 -3.83
CA ILE A 22 5.92 -4.28 -5.10
C ILE A 22 5.70 -5.27 -6.25
N ALA A 23 4.67 -5.02 -7.07
CA ALA A 23 4.51 -5.72 -8.33
C ALA A 23 5.33 -5.02 -9.42
N GLU A 24 6.33 -5.71 -9.94
CA GLU A 24 7.15 -5.24 -11.06
C GLU A 24 6.51 -5.60 -12.41
N LYS A 25 6.72 -4.72 -13.40
CA LYS A 25 6.35 -4.93 -14.82
C LYS A 25 4.88 -5.27 -15.09
N GLY A 26 4.00 -5.07 -14.12
CA GLY A 26 2.58 -5.36 -14.30
C GLY A 26 1.69 -4.51 -13.43
N THR A 27 0.38 -4.49 -13.75
CA THR A 27 -0.62 -3.84 -12.93
C THR A 27 -0.98 -4.74 -11.75
N MET A 28 -0.83 -4.24 -10.53
CA MET A 28 -1.17 -4.99 -9.33
C MET A 28 -2.69 -5.14 -9.18
N GLY A 29 -3.13 -6.34 -8.79
CA GLY A 29 -4.53 -6.57 -8.37
C GLY A 29 -5.54 -6.74 -9.49
N VAL A 30 -5.13 -7.28 -10.65
CA VAL A 30 -6.03 -7.57 -11.80
C VAL A 30 -6.81 -8.89 -11.66
N GLY A 31 -6.57 -9.69 -10.63
CA GLY A 31 -7.29 -10.95 -10.38
C GLY A 31 -8.66 -10.75 -9.72
N SER A 32 -9.46 -11.82 -9.62
CA SER A 32 -10.79 -11.77 -9.00
C SER A 32 -10.76 -11.89 -7.48
N SER A 33 -9.81 -12.61 -6.88
CA SER A 33 -9.68 -12.85 -5.42
C SER A 33 -8.93 -11.75 -4.68
N ARG A 34 -9.27 -10.49 -4.94
CA ARG A 34 -8.54 -9.31 -4.43
C ARG A 34 -8.51 -9.21 -2.92
N MET A 35 -9.63 -9.47 -2.24
CA MET A 35 -9.71 -9.44 -0.78
C MET A 35 -8.78 -10.48 -0.15
N SER A 36 -8.77 -11.71 -0.67
CA SER A 36 -7.86 -12.76 -0.22
C SER A 36 -6.39 -12.36 -0.45
N GLY A 37 -6.10 -11.69 -1.57
CA GLY A 37 -4.77 -11.16 -1.85
C GLY A 37 -4.31 -10.18 -0.79
N VAL A 38 -5.12 -9.16 -0.46
CA VAL A 38 -4.78 -8.17 0.58
C VAL A 38 -4.64 -8.83 1.96
N ASN A 39 -5.54 -9.75 2.31
CA ASN A 39 -5.46 -10.48 3.58
C ASN A 39 -4.19 -11.31 3.68
N ASN A 40 -3.79 -12.00 2.60
CA ASN A 40 -2.54 -12.75 2.58
C ASN A 40 -1.31 -11.85 2.73
N VAL A 41 -1.31 -10.66 2.10
CA VAL A 41 -0.24 -9.68 2.30
C VAL A 41 -0.16 -9.28 3.77
N ALA A 42 -1.30 -8.95 4.40
CA ALA A 42 -1.36 -8.59 5.82
C ALA A 42 -0.85 -9.73 6.73
N LEU A 43 -1.22 -10.98 6.41
CA LEU A 43 -0.77 -12.17 7.14
C LEU A 43 0.74 -12.40 7.03
N TRP A 44 1.29 -12.25 5.83
CA TRP A 44 2.71 -12.56 5.56
C TRP A 44 3.65 -11.46 6.02
N THR A 45 3.19 -10.21 5.99
CA THR A 45 3.99 -9.04 6.37
C THR A 45 3.70 -8.54 7.78
N GLY A 46 2.64 -9.06 8.43
CA GLY A 46 2.26 -8.70 9.79
C GLY A 46 3.26 -9.19 10.84
N LYS A 47 3.42 -8.40 11.90
CA LYS A 47 4.15 -8.81 13.10
C LYS A 47 3.15 -9.34 14.13
N GLN A 48 3.46 -10.46 14.79
CA GLN A 48 2.65 -10.98 15.90
C GLN A 48 2.91 -10.14 17.16
N ALA A 49 1.91 -9.39 17.62
CA ALA A 49 2.05 -8.56 18.83
C ALA A 49 1.83 -9.32 20.13
N SER A 50 1.07 -10.40 20.08
CA SER A 50 0.70 -11.17 21.26
C SER A 50 0.25 -12.58 20.86
N PRO A 51 0.46 -13.62 21.71
CA PRO A 51 -0.10 -14.94 21.48
C PRO A 51 -1.63 -14.97 21.39
N TYR A 52 -2.29 -13.96 21.96
CA TYR A 52 -3.75 -13.84 22.01
C TYR A 52 -4.33 -12.98 20.89
N VAL A 53 -3.50 -12.17 20.22
CA VAL A 53 -3.89 -11.35 19.07
C VAL A 53 -2.95 -11.73 17.94
N PRO A 54 -3.34 -12.68 17.09
CA PRO A 54 -2.46 -13.26 16.08
C PRO A 54 -1.96 -12.24 15.04
N PHE A 55 -2.62 -11.07 14.94
CA PHE A 55 -2.24 -10.04 13.98
C PHE A 55 -2.30 -8.67 14.64
N VAL A 56 -1.15 -8.02 14.77
CA VAL A 56 -1.14 -6.57 14.91
C VAL A 56 -1.35 -5.98 13.54
N ASN A 57 -2.30 -5.09 13.44
CA ASN A 57 -2.60 -4.28 12.30
C ASN A 57 -1.37 -3.51 11.81
N ILE A 58 -0.55 -4.19 11.03
CA ILE A 58 0.30 -3.48 10.11
C ILE A 58 -0.57 -3.32 8.88
N ALA A 59 -0.90 -2.10 8.55
CA ALA A 59 -1.58 -1.80 7.30
C ALA A 59 -0.79 -2.46 6.16
N PRO A 60 -1.39 -3.37 5.36
CA PRO A 60 -0.68 -3.97 4.25
C PRO A 60 -0.25 -2.87 3.29
N ILE A 61 1.05 -2.81 2.98
CA ILE A 61 1.61 -1.83 2.06
C ILE A 61 1.86 -2.53 0.74
N VAL A 62 1.20 -2.07 -0.31
CA VAL A 62 1.32 -2.62 -1.66
C VAL A 62 1.61 -1.51 -2.66
N ALA A 63 2.45 -1.81 -3.63
CA ALA A 63 2.77 -0.87 -4.70
C ALA A 63 2.80 -1.57 -6.06
N GLY A 64 2.46 -0.85 -7.12
CA GLY A 64 2.55 -1.32 -8.50
C GLY A 64 3.40 -0.38 -9.33
N THR A 65 4.43 -0.88 -10.00
CA THR A 65 5.29 -0.07 -10.87
C THR A 65 4.59 0.34 -12.16
N ASN A 66 3.64 -0.46 -12.64
CA ASN A 66 2.78 -0.16 -13.78
C ASN A 66 1.32 0.04 -13.37
N GLY A 67 1.13 0.61 -12.19
CA GLY A 67 -0.18 0.93 -11.64
C GLY A 67 -0.76 -0.13 -10.72
N ILE A 68 -1.87 0.25 -10.08
CA ILE A 68 -2.71 -0.62 -9.25
C ILE A 68 -4.11 -0.59 -9.84
N SER A 69 -4.73 -1.76 -10.02
CA SER A 69 -6.13 -1.85 -10.43
C SER A 69 -7.02 -1.01 -9.50
N PRO A 70 -7.90 -0.12 -10.02
CA PRO A 70 -8.74 0.72 -9.17
C PRO A 70 -9.60 -0.07 -8.18
N ILE A 71 -10.12 -1.23 -8.59
CA ILE A 71 -10.91 -2.09 -7.71
C ILE A 71 -10.04 -2.73 -6.61
N PHE A 72 -8.79 -3.09 -6.92
CA PHE A 72 -7.86 -3.59 -5.90
C PHE A 72 -7.47 -2.49 -4.93
N LEU A 73 -7.21 -1.27 -5.43
CA LEU A 73 -6.90 -0.11 -4.59
C LEU A 73 -8.04 0.18 -3.61
N THR A 74 -9.31 0.14 -4.06
CA THR A 74 -10.47 0.25 -3.17
C THR A 74 -10.47 -0.85 -2.11
N THR A 75 -10.12 -2.09 -2.47
CA THR A 75 -10.03 -3.19 -1.51
C THR A 75 -8.94 -2.94 -0.47
N VAL A 76 -7.77 -2.44 -0.89
CA VAL A 76 -6.69 -2.05 0.02
C VAL A 76 -7.14 -0.95 0.97
N ASP A 77 -7.78 0.10 0.45
CA ASP A 77 -8.29 1.22 1.24
C ASP A 77 -9.31 0.77 2.31
N VAL A 78 -10.30 -0.06 1.94
CA VAL A 78 -11.34 -0.52 2.89
C VAL A 78 -10.81 -1.48 3.95
N THR A 79 -9.68 -2.13 3.71
CA THR A 79 -8.98 -2.96 4.70
C THR A 79 -7.99 -2.17 5.57
N GLY A 80 -7.87 -0.86 5.37
CA GLY A 80 -6.92 -0.01 6.10
C GLY A 80 -5.48 -0.14 5.61
N GLY A 81 -5.29 -0.68 4.40
CA GLY A 81 -3.98 -0.80 3.77
C GLY A 81 -3.52 0.50 3.11
N ILE A 82 -2.28 0.50 2.65
CA ILE A 82 -1.66 1.59 1.91
C ILE A 82 -1.35 1.10 0.49
N GLY A 83 -2.06 1.63 -0.50
CA GLY A 83 -1.81 1.36 -1.91
C GLY A 83 -1.04 2.51 -2.54
N ILE A 84 0.09 2.21 -3.18
CA ILE A 84 0.97 3.18 -3.83
C ILE A 84 1.08 2.86 -5.31
N ASP A 85 0.52 3.72 -6.14
CA ASP A 85 0.72 3.66 -7.59
C ASP A 85 2.04 4.37 -7.93
N LEU A 86 3.08 3.58 -8.16
CA LEU A 86 4.42 4.11 -8.44
C LEU A 86 4.50 4.75 -9.82
N GLN A 87 3.75 4.24 -10.82
CA GLN A 87 3.85 4.72 -12.21
C GLN A 87 5.29 4.91 -12.65
N ASN A 88 6.09 3.89 -12.44
CA ASN A 88 7.54 3.96 -12.63
C ASN A 88 7.93 3.89 -14.11
N TRP A 89 7.04 3.38 -14.96
CA TRP A 89 7.24 3.28 -16.38
C TRP A 89 6.85 4.58 -17.07
N VAL A 90 7.83 5.20 -17.74
CA VAL A 90 7.66 6.45 -18.47
C VAL A 90 7.91 6.22 -19.96
N LYS A 91 7.34 7.05 -20.80
CA LYS A 91 7.64 7.03 -22.23
C LYS A 91 9.10 7.41 -22.42
N LYS A 92 9.87 6.55 -23.11
CA LYS A 92 11.20 6.91 -23.57
C LYS A 92 11.09 8.03 -24.59
N VAL A 93 11.86 9.09 -24.41
CA VAL A 93 11.89 10.23 -25.34
C VAL A 93 13.27 10.38 -25.98
N ASP A 94 13.32 10.88 -27.20
CA ASP A 94 14.55 11.25 -27.88
C ASP A 94 15.08 12.61 -27.37
N GLU A 95 16.19 13.06 -27.94
CA GLU A 95 16.85 14.34 -27.61
C GLU A 95 15.95 15.56 -27.83
N ASN A 96 14.91 15.43 -28.66
CA ASN A 96 13.95 16.48 -28.97
C ASN A 96 12.66 16.38 -28.14
N GLY A 97 12.57 15.37 -27.21
CA GLY A 97 11.40 15.14 -26.37
C GLY A 97 10.28 14.35 -27.04
N ASN A 98 10.50 13.78 -28.25
CA ASN A 98 9.50 12.98 -28.93
C ASN A 98 9.51 11.52 -28.42
N PRO A 99 8.33 10.86 -28.30
CA PRO A 99 8.27 9.46 -27.91
C PRO A 99 9.01 8.54 -28.88
N VAL A 100 9.96 7.76 -28.40
CA VAL A 100 10.66 6.73 -29.17
C VAL A 100 9.71 5.56 -29.40
N ARG A 101 9.69 5.03 -30.65
CA ARG A 101 8.84 3.90 -31.03
C ARG A 101 9.69 2.71 -31.46
N ASN A 102 9.15 1.50 -31.26
CA ASN A 102 9.73 0.27 -31.77
C ASN A 102 9.41 0.08 -33.27
N GLU A 103 9.90 -1.01 -33.87
CA GLU A 103 9.67 -1.37 -35.27
C GLU A 103 8.18 -1.55 -35.62
N ASN A 104 7.34 -1.88 -34.64
CA ASN A 104 5.89 -2.04 -34.79
C ASN A 104 5.12 -0.72 -34.63
N GLY A 105 5.80 0.40 -34.33
CA GLY A 105 5.20 1.70 -34.10
C GLY A 105 4.73 1.93 -32.64
N ASP A 106 4.93 0.98 -31.73
CA ASP A 106 4.56 1.11 -30.32
C ASP A 106 5.54 2.01 -29.57
N ILE A 107 5.04 2.79 -28.63
CA ILE A 107 5.87 3.65 -27.78
C ILE A 107 6.70 2.77 -26.84
N ILE A 108 8.03 2.96 -26.85
CA ILE A 108 8.93 2.31 -25.92
C ILE A 108 8.76 2.95 -24.55
N LEU A 109 8.60 2.10 -23.52
CA LEU A 109 8.61 2.52 -22.13
C LEU A 109 9.99 2.22 -21.53
N GLU A 110 10.43 3.07 -20.62
CA GLU A 110 11.63 2.87 -19.82
C GLU A 110 11.32 3.01 -18.34
N GLU A 111 12.09 2.33 -17.51
CA GLU A 111 11.93 2.38 -16.06
C GLU A 111 12.63 3.63 -15.52
N LYS A 112 11.89 4.46 -14.80
CA LYS A 112 12.39 5.72 -14.23
C LYS A 112 13.40 5.46 -13.10
N TYR A 113 13.14 4.44 -12.30
CA TYR A 113 14.02 4.00 -11.21
C TYR A 113 13.78 2.51 -10.94
N SER A 114 14.77 1.84 -10.40
CA SER A 114 14.66 0.44 -9.97
C SER A 114 14.72 0.35 -8.44
N VAL A 115 13.93 -0.55 -7.87
CA VAL A 115 13.93 -0.84 -6.43
C VAL A 115 14.21 -2.33 -6.26
N ALA A 116 15.41 -2.65 -5.80
CA ALA A 116 15.79 -4.03 -5.52
C ALA A 116 15.07 -4.57 -4.27
N THR A 117 14.84 -5.89 -4.24
CA THR A 117 14.33 -6.57 -3.04
C THR A 117 15.28 -6.31 -1.86
N GLY A 118 14.71 -5.98 -0.70
CA GLY A 118 15.48 -5.62 0.49
C GLY A 118 15.85 -4.14 0.59
N THR A 119 15.53 -3.31 -0.41
CA THR A 119 15.72 -1.85 -0.29
C THR A 119 14.82 -1.27 0.78
N VAL A 120 15.39 -0.45 1.66
CA VAL A 120 14.63 0.30 2.67
C VAL A 120 14.17 1.62 2.07
N LEU A 121 12.84 1.78 1.97
CA LEU A 121 12.21 3.00 1.49
C LEU A 121 11.60 3.77 2.67
N THR A 122 11.57 5.10 2.56
CA THR A 122 10.93 5.96 3.55
C THR A 122 9.63 6.54 3.01
N ILE A 123 8.52 6.25 3.67
CA ILE A 123 7.22 6.90 3.43
C ILE A 123 7.10 8.09 4.38
N ASN A 124 7.27 9.30 3.88
CA ASN A 124 7.04 10.51 4.66
C ASN A 124 5.57 10.91 4.56
N THR A 125 4.80 10.60 5.60
CA THR A 125 3.35 10.87 5.63
C THR A 125 3.00 12.35 5.78
N LYS A 126 3.91 13.19 6.27
CA LYS A 126 3.71 14.64 6.38
C LYS A 126 3.87 15.32 5.03
N GLU A 127 4.97 15.01 4.35
CA GLU A 127 5.26 15.52 3.02
C GLU A 127 4.49 14.78 1.93
N LYS A 128 3.95 13.58 2.25
CA LYS A 128 3.26 12.68 1.32
C LYS A 128 4.15 12.26 0.16
N LYS A 129 5.37 11.87 0.49
CA LYS A 129 6.42 11.50 -0.45
C LYS A 129 7.06 10.16 -0.10
N LEU A 130 7.52 9.46 -1.13
CA LEU A 130 8.28 8.22 -1.03
C LEU A 130 9.74 8.52 -1.39
N TYR A 131 10.67 8.05 -0.56
CA TYR A 131 12.11 8.24 -0.73
C TYR A 131 12.88 6.93 -0.75
N ASN A 132 13.99 6.91 -1.49
CA ASN A 132 15.07 5.95 -1.36
C ASN A 132 16.31 6.71 -0.87
N GLY A 133 16.65 6.54 0.42
CA GLY A 133 17.61 7.41 1.09
C GLY A 133 17.14 8.87 1.04
N GLU A 134 17.95 9.75 0.46
CA GLU A 134 17.64 11.17 0.28
C GLU A 134 16.92 11.47 -1.05
N THR A 135 16.83 10.49 -1.94
CA THR A 135 16.23 10.68 -3.27
C THR A 135 14.73 10.53 -3.22
N GLU A 136 14.00 11.60 -3.59
CA GLU A 136 12.56 11.53 -3.80
C GLU A 136 12.23 10.67 -5.01
N LEU A 137 11.46 9.59 -4.80
CA LEU A 137 11.00 8.71 -5.86
C LEU A 137 9.64 9.15 -6.40
N LYS A 138 8.70 9.48 -5.49
CA LYS A 138 7.31 9.70 -5.88
C LYS A 138 6.55 10.57 -4.90
N ASP A 139 5.71 11.48 -5.41
CA ASP A 139 4.59 12.07 -4.67
C ASP A 139 3.49 11.02 -4.49
N ILE A 140 3.14 10.74 -3.24
CA ILE A 140 2.14 9.75 -2.84
C ILE A 140 0.93 10.39 -2.16
N SER A 141 0.66 11.67 -2.42
CA SER A 141 -0.46 12.43 -1.83
C SER A 141 -1.82 11.77 -2.05
N LYS A 142 -2.01 11.10 -3.20
CA LYS A 142 -3.22 10.33 -3.52
C LYS A 142 -3.44 9.11 -2.61
N SER A 143 -2.37 8.58 -2.01
CA SER A 143 -2.44 7.46 -1.06
C SER A 143 -2.74 7.93 0.37
N PHE A 144 -2.68 9.22 0.67
CA PHE A 144 -2.85 9.82 1.99
C PHE A 144 -3.87 10.96 2.01
N THR A 145 -5.04 10.75 1.38
CA THR A 145 -6.18 11.65 1.54
C THR A 145 -6.73 11.56 2.96
N PRO A 146 -7.45 12.59 3.47
CA PRO A 146 -8.04 12.54 4.81
C PRO A 146 -8.87 11.28 5.07
N GLN A 147 -9.70 10.87 4.11
CA GLN A 147 -10.52 9.67 4.20
C GLN A 147 -9.67 8.38 4.29
N LYS A 148 -8.63 8.27 3.47
CA LYS A 148 -7.72 7.11 3.51
C LYS A 148 -6.95 7.04 4.82
N LEU A 149 -6.51 8.18 5.35
CA LEU A 149 -5.87 8.24 6.66
C LEU A 149 -6.81 7.80 7.78
N GLU A 150 -8.10 8.12 7.70
CA GLU A 150 -9.10 7.62 8.64
C GLU A 150 -9.22 6.09 8.58
N PHE A 151 -9.29 5.51 7.37
CA PHE A 151 -9.31 4.05 7.20
C PHE A 151 -8.06 3.38 7.73
N ILE A 152 -6.87 3.91 7.43
CA ILE A 152 -5.59 3.38 7.90
C ILE A 152 -5.54 3.39 9.44
N ARG A 153 -5.91 4.51 10.08
CA ARG A 153 -5.89 4.67 11.54
C ARG A 153 -6.89 3.75 12.25
N ALA A 154 -8.03 3.52 11.64
CA ALA A 154 -9.08 2.66 12.20
C ALA A 154 -8.83 1.16 11.96
N GLY A 155 -7.92 0.79 11.05
CA GLY A 155 -7.75 -0.59 10.61
C GLY A 155 -8.81 -1.04 9.61
N GLY A 156 -9.31 -0.11 8.80
CA GLY A 156 -10.27 -0.34 7.73
C GLY A 156 -11.66 0.22 7.98
N SER A 157 -12.47 0.22 6.93
CA SER A 157 -13.83 0.80 6.96
C SER A 157 -14.79 0.06 7.89
N TYR A 158 -14.65 -1.26 8.03
CA TYR A 158 -15.48 -2.04 8.94
C TYR A 158 -15.28 -1.63 10.40
N ALA A 159 -14.04 -1.36 10.82
CA ALA A 159 -13.74 -0.90 12.18
C ALA A 159 -14.45 0.43 12.48
N ILE A 160 -14.49 1.35 11.50
CA ILE A 160 -15.23 2.61 11.64
C ILE A 160 -16.73 2.37 11.82
N VAL A 161 -17.34 1.51 10.98
CA VAL A 161 -18.76 1.19 11.03
C VAL A 161 -19.13 0.53 12.37
N PHE A 162 -18.34 -0.43 12.83
CA PHE A 162 -18.56 -1.07 14.13
C PHE A 162 -18.36 -0.10 15.29
N GLY A 163 -17.30 0.72 15.23
CA GLY A 163 -17.04 1.74 16.25
C GLY A 163 -18.21 2.71 16.39
N LYS A 164 -18.73 3.24 15.30
CA LYS A 164 -19.92 4.14 15.29
C LYS A 164 -21.16 3.46 15.85
N LYS A 165 -21.41 2.19 15.51
CA LYS A 165 -22.54 1.43 16.07
C LYS A 165 -22.41 1.23 17.58
N ILE A 166 -21.22 0.90 18.07
CA ILE A 166 -20.95 0.74 19.51
C ILE A 166 -21.14 2.07 20.23
N GLN A 167 -20.61 3.17 19.69
CA GLN A 167 -20.79 4.52 20.25
C GLN A 167 -22.28 4.90 20.34
N THR A 168 -23.04 4.68 19.27
CA THR A 168 -24.49 4.96 19.24
C THR A 168 -25.23 4.13 20.28
N PHE A 169 -24.93 2.85 20.39
CA PHE A 169 -25.53 1.98 21.38
C PHE A 169 -25.21 2.41 22.82
N ALA A 170 -23.93 2.69 23.10
CA ALA A 170 -23.48 3.15 24.39
C ALA A 170 -24.12 4.49 24.79
N ALA A 171 -24.15 5.46 23.86
CA ALA A 171 -24.80 6.75 24.08
C ALA A 171 -26.30 6.60 24.44
N LYS A 172 -27.02 5.74 23.69
CA LYS A 172 -28.43 5.44 23.97
C LYS A 172 -28.59 4.82 25.35
N THR A 173 -27.73 3.88 25.74
CA THR A 173 -27.79 3.21 27.05
C THR A 173 -27.50 4.16 28.20
N LEU A 174 -26.58 5.11 27.99
CA LEU A 174 -26.19 6.10 29.01
C LEU A 174 -27.06 7.37 28.99
N GLY A 175 -27.99 7.51 28.05
CA GLY A 175 -28.84 8.69 27.92
C GLY A 175 -28.07 9.97 27.50
N ILE A 176 -26.96 9.83 26.78
CA ILE A 176 -26.15 10.96 26.31
C ILE A 176 -26.18 11.06 24.77
N THR A 177 -25.77 12.21 24.24
CA THR A 177 -25.64 12.39 22.78
C THR A 177 -24.40 11.66 22.27
N ALA A 178 -24.56 10.86 21.20
CA ALA A 178 -23.42 10.21 20.56
C ALA A 178 -22.49 11.28 19.95
N PRO A 179 -21.15 11.09 20.03
CA PRO A 179 -20.21 11.94 19.32
C PRO A 179 -20.44 11.86 17.80
N THR A 180 -20.35 12.99 17.12
CA THR A 180 -20.50 13.09 15.65
C THR A 180 -19.23 12.61 14.92
#